data_dc60e044bbd5c2bfe64aeb2b847e3e31
#
_entry.id   dc60e044bbd5c2bfe64aeb2b847e3e31
#
_cell.length_a   1.000
_cell.length_b   1.000
_cell.length_c   1.000
_cell.angle_alpha   90.00
_cell.angle_beta   90.00
_cell.angle_gamma   90.00
#
_symmetry.space_group_name_H-M   'P 1'
#
loop_
_entity.id
_entity.type
_entity.pdbx_description
1 polymer ?
#
loop_
_entity_poly.entity_id
_entity_poly.type
_entity_poly.pdbx_seq_one_letter_code
_entity_poly.pdbx_strand_id
1 'polypeptide(L)'
;GKRPCRGISIVGAGGKTSTMFQLAKEYAGMGKRVIVTTSTHIFRPDGYEVVLKDQPEWLERLMEFTEKPGGNILVTAAEEMDWKKGKNDNFPCDKAKKKLKGMEPHEIGRLLNYCDVLLIEADGSKGLPVKVPAEHEPVIIPETQVVIGCAGLTAIGEMIQEVCFRSEFLERIRKDGKVTEQLL
;
A
#
# COMPACT_ATOMS: atom_id res chain seq x y z
N GLY A 1 12.35 22.68 -16.51
CA GLY A 1 11.45 21.58 -16.79
C GLY A 1 11.04 20.90 -15.49
N LYS A 2 9.74 20.58 -15.31
CA LYS A 2 9.29 19.77 -14.18
C LYS A 2 10.03 18.44 -14.25
N ARG A 3 10.68 18.03 -13.16
CA ARG A 3 11.21 16.66 -13.07
C ARG A 3 10.03 15.68 -13.14
N PRO A 4 10.14 14.58 -13.87
CA PRO A 4 9.06 13.63 -13.93
C PRO A 4 8.74 13.11 -12.51
N CYS A 5 7.47 13.06 -12.18
CA CYS A 5 7.00 12.48 -10.93
C CYS A 5 7.33 10.98 -10.91
N ARG A 6 7.76 10.46 -9.78
CA ARG A 6 8.16 9.06 -9.62
C ARG A 6 7.01 8.24 -9.04
N GLY A 7 6.46 7.33 -9.82
CA GLY A 7 5.50 6.32 -9.36
C GLY A 7 6.21 5.10 -8.79
N ILE A 8 5.92 4.73 -7.55
CA ILE A 8 6.50 3.56 -6.85
C ILE A 8 5.35 2.70 -6.33
N SER A 9 5.26 1.47 -6.82
CA SER A 9 4.28 0.49 -6.33
C SER A 9 4.92 -0.47 -5.34
N ILE A 10 4.24 -0.72 -4.23
CA ILE A 10 4.68 -1.60 -3.15
C ILE A 10 3.74 -2.81 -3.14
N VAL A 11 4.32 -4.00 -3.33
CA VAL A 11 3.62 -5.26 -3.52
C VAL A 11 4.09 -6.34 -2.53
N GLY A 12 3.39 -7.47 -2.50
CA GLY A 12 3.75 -8.61 -1.65
C GLY A 12 3.04 -8.60 -0.30
N ALA A 13 3.75 -9.00 0.75
CA ALA A 13 3.18 -9.16 2.10
C ALA A 13 4.20 -8.81 3.18
N GLY A 14 3.73 -8.58 4.39
CA GLY A 14 4.61 -8.27 5.52
C GLY A 14 5.35 -6.93 5.39
N GLY A 15 4.85 -5.90 6.06
CA GLY A 15 5.54 -4.61 6.17
C GLY A 15 5.32 -3.61 5.03
N LYS A 16 4.48 -3.88 4.02
CA LYS A 16 4.21 -2.94 2.91
C LYS A 16 3.86 -1.53 3.38
N THR A 17 2.83 -1.41 4.19
CA THR A 17 2.35 -0.11 4.70
C THR A 17 3.44 0.61 5.50
N SER A 18 4.19 -0.12 6.34
CA SER A 18 5.31 0.45 7.10
C SER A 18 6.43 0.94 6.19
N THR A 19 6.81 0.15 5.18
CA THR A 19 7.81 0.52 4.17
C THR A 19 7.36 1.75 3.39
N MET A 20 6.09 1.77 2.96
CA MET A 20 5.51 2.90 2.22
C MET A 20 5.58 4.20 3.01
N PHE A 21 5.17 4.20 4.28
CA PHE A 21 5.22 5.40 5.11
C PHE A 21 6.64 5.79 5.53
N GLN A 22 7.56 4.83 5.67
CA GLN A 22 8.98 5.14 5.88
C GLN A 22 9.56 5.85 4.66
N LEU A 23 9.33 5.34 3.45
CA LEU A 23 9.74 5.99 2.21
C LEU A 23 9.11 7.38 2.05
N ALA A 24 7.82 7.52 2.40
CA ALA A 24 7.14 8.81 2.36
C ALA A 24 7.86 9.86 3.23
N LYS A 25 8.25 9.49 4.45
CA LYS A 25 9.01 10.36 5.35
C LYS A 25 10.39 10.72 4.79
N GLU A 26 11.10 9.75 4.22
CA GLU A 26 12.42 9.99 3.63
C GLU A 26 12.35 10.95 2.44
N TYR A 27 11.41 10.73 1.51
CA TYR A 27 11.23 11.64 0.39
C TYR A 27 10.75 13.03 0.84
N ALA A 28 9.86 13.11 1.82
CA ALA A 28 9.46 14.39 2.41
C ALA A 28 10.65 15.09 3.07
N GLY A 29 11.51 14.35 3.80
CA GLY A 29 12.76 14.87 4.36
C GLY A 29 13.74 15.41 3.31
N MET A 30 13.65 14.90 2.07
CA MET A 30 14.40 15.43 0.91
C MET A 30 13.69 16.63 0.24
N GLY A 31 12.66 17.18 0.85
CA GLY A 31 11.91 18.31 0.32
C GLY A 31 10.97 17.95 -0.84
N LYS A 32 10.50 16.67 -0.95
CA LYS A 32 9.54 16.25 -1.95
C LYS A 32 8.12 16.34 -1.44
N ARG A 33 7.18 16.67 -2.31
CA ARG A 33 5.74 16.49 -2.07
C ARG A 33 5.40 15.04 -2.39
N VAL A 34 4.90 14.33 -1.39
CA VAL A 34 4.62 12.89 -1.50
C VAL A 34 3.13 12.65 -1.39
N ILE A 35 2.56 11.95 -2.36
CA ILE A 35 1.21 11.39 -2.22
C ILE A 35 1.33 9.89 -1.95
N VAL A 36 0.55 9.43 -0.96
CA VAL A 36 0.40 8.02 -0.61
C VAL A 36 -1.02 7.59 -0.94
N THR A 37 -1.17 6.46 -1.63
CA THR A 37 -2.46 5.89 -2.00
C THR A 37 -2.43 4.36 -2.04
N THR A 38 -3.55 3.76 -2.38
CA THR A 38 -3.68 2.31 -2.54
C THR A 38 -4.65 1.97 -3.67
N SER A 39 -4.44 0.85 -4.33
CA SER A 39 -5.40 0.22 -5.25
C SER A 39 -6.26 -0.85 -4.57
N THR A 40 -6.04 -1.10 -3.27
CA THR A 40 -6.73 -2.10 -2.47
C THR A 40 -7.34 -1.48 -1.20
N HIS A 41 -6.91 -1.90 -0.02
CA HIS A 41 -7.37 -1.35 1.26
C HIS A 41 -6.19 -1.22 2.22
N ILE A 42 -6.02 -0.04 2.79
CA ILE A 42 -5.07 0.19 3.89
C ILE A 42 -5.81 0.68 5.13
N PHE A 43 -5.25 0.47 6.31
CA PHE A 43 -5.75 1.15 7.50
C PHE A 43 -5.54 2.66 7.37
N ARG A 44 -6.52 3.45 7.83
CA ARG A 44 -6.35 4.90 7.92
C ARG A 44 -5.14 5.19 8.82
N PRO A 45 -4.12 5.88 8.31
CA PRO A 45 -2.93 6.18 9.08
C PRO A 45 -3.20 7.33 10.05
N ASP A 46 -2.66 7.22 11.27
CA ASP A 46 -2.69 8.29 12.25
C ASP A 46 -1.60 9.34 11.96
N GLY A 47 -1.90 10.61 12.22
CA GLY A 47 -0.93 11.70 12.11
C GLY A 47 -0.65 12.19 10.69
N TYR A 48 -1.44 11.79 9.70
CA TYR A 48 -1.36 12.26 8.32
C TYR A 48 -2.62 12.97 7.87
N GLU A 49 -2.47 13.95 6.99
CA GLU A 49 -3.60 14.54 6.27
C GLU A 49 -4.17 13.50 5.30
N VAL A 50 -5.48 13.22 5.41
CA VAL A 50 -6.19 12.27 4.54
C VAL A 50 -7.29 13.01 3.81
N VAL A 51 -7.28 12.94 2.49
CA VAL A 51 -8.29 13.55 1.61
C VAL A 51 -8.93 12.46 0.76
N LEU A 52 -10.25 12.36 0.78
CA LEU A 52 -10.99 11.28 0.15
C LEU A 52 -11.67 11.76 -1.14
N LYS A 53 -11.66 10.91 -2.16
CA LYS A 53 -12.20 11.23 -3.48
C LYS A 53 -13.72 11.46 -3.46
N ASP A 54 -14.45 10.80 -2.57
CA ASP A 54 -15.89 10.98 -2.40
C ASP A 54 -16.27 12.33 -1.77
N GLN A 55 -15.29 13.11 -1.28
CA GLN A 55 -15.50 14.44 -0.74
C GLN A 55 -15.51 15.50 -1.86
N PRO A 56 -16.46 16.46 -1.84
CA PRO A 56 -16.57 17.48 -2.89
C PRO A 56 -15.29 18.29 -3.11
N GLU A 57 -14.57 18.58 -2.04
CA GLU A 57 -13.34 19.38 -2.05
C GLU A 57 -12.06 18.59 -2.43
N TRP A 58 -12.17 17.31 -2.77
CA TRP A 58 -11.01 16.45 -3.03
C TRP A 58 -10.05 17.04 -4.07
N LEU A 59 -10.57 17.51 -5.21
CA LEU A 59 -9.74 18.05 -6.28
C LEU A 59 -9.08 19.37 -5.87
N GLU A 60 -9.82 20.23 -5.17
CA GLU A 60 -9.30 21.50 -4.64
C GLU A 60 -8.15 21.25 -3.68
N ARG A 61 -8.31 20.29 -2.75
CA ARG A 61 -7.27 19.89 -1.80
C ARG A 61 -6.02 19.34 -2.49
N LEU A 62 -6.16 18.58 -3.58
CA LEU A 62 -5.02 18.13 -4.38
C LEU A 62 -4.31 19.32 -5.06
N MET A 63 -5.05 20.30 -5.56
CA MET A 63 -4.49 21.51 -6.16
C MET A 63 -3.74 22.33 -5.11
N GLU A 64 -4.34 22.57 -3.94
CA GLU A 64 -3.68 23.23 -2.81
C GLU A 64 -2.39 22.52 -2.40
N PHE A 65 -2.39 21.18 -2.43
CA PHE A 65 -1.20 20.41 -2.09
C PHE A 65 -0.05 20.68 -3.07
N THR A 66 -0.33 20.95 -4.35
CA THR A 66 0.73 21.31 -5.32
C THR A 66 1.40 22.65 -5.01
N GLU A 67 0.67 23.56 -4.37
CA GLU A 67 1.19 24.88 -4.00
C GLU A 67 1.98 24.86 -2.66
N LYS A 68 1.83 23.80 -1.86
CA LYS A 68 2.59 23.64 -0.63
C LYS A 68 4.10 23.50 -0.93
N PRO A 69 4.96 24.00 -0.06
CA PRO A 69 6.40 23.73 -0.15
C PRO A 69 6.65 22.22 -0.09
N GLY A 70 7.79 21.77 -0.61
CA GLY A 70 8.20 20.37 -0.46
C GLY A 70 8.36 19.97 1.01
N GLY A 71 8.37 18.66 1.27
CA GLY A 71 8.45 18.12 2.63
C GLY A 71 7.10 17.72 3.24
N ASN A 72 6.02 17.75 2.43
CA ASN A 72 4.68 17.37 2.87
C ASN A 72 4.25 16.00 2.33
N ILE A 73 3.44 15.29 3.13
CA ILE A 73 2.85 14.01 2.79
C ILE A 73 1.33 14.16 2.82
N LEU A 74 0.67 13.75 1.74
CA LEU A 74 -0.79 13.68 1.64
C LEU A 74 -1.19 12.23 1.40
N VAL A 75 -2.18 11.73 2.14
CA VAL A 75 -2.78 10.42 1.89
C VAL A 75 -4.10 10.64 1.17
N THR A 76 -4.34 9.90 0.08
CA THR A 76 -5.61 9.94 -0.63
C THR A 76 -6.13 8.55 -0.98
N ALA A 77 -7.43 8.40 -1.00
CA ALA A 77 -8.12 7.16 -1.28
C ALA A 77 -9.51 7.42 -1.87
N ALA A 78 -10.24 6.39 -2.29
CA ALA A 78 -11.57 6.53 -2.83
C ALA A 78 -12.56 6.99 -1.75
N GLU A 79 -12.63 6.25 -0.66
CA GLU A 79 -13.54 6.49 0.46
C GLU A 79 -12.99 5.89 1.76
N GLU A 80 -13.58 6.28 2.89
CA GLU A 80 -13.30 5.71 4.20
C GLU A 80 -14.43 4.76 4.61
N MET A 81 -14.06 3.62 5.19
CA MET A 81 -15.02 2.61 5.66
C MET A 81 -14.70 2.14 7.07
N ASP A 82 -15.73 1.79 7.83
CA ASP A 82 -15.56 1.12 9.10
C ASP A 82 -15.02 -0.29 8.90
N TRP A 83 -13.97 -0.61 9.62
CA TRP A 83 -13.42 -1.95 9.59
C TRP A 83 -13.89 -2.75 10.79
N LYS A 84 -14.47 -3.93 10.52
CA LYS A 84 -14.78 -4.95 11.53
C LYS A 84 -13.85 -6.13 11.31
N LYS A 85 -13.17 -6.57 12.38
CA LYS A 85 -12.29 -7.75 12.34
C LYS A 85 -13.06 -8.96 11.85
N GLY A 86 -12.65 -9.51 10.72
CA GLY A 86 -13.15 -10.79 10.20
C GLY A 86 -12.51 -11.97 10.93
N LYS A 87 -13.14 -13.16 10.87
CA LYS A 87 -12.60 -14.38 11.51
C LYS A 87 -11.18 -14.77 11.05
N ASN A 88 -10.77 -14.33 9.85
CA ASN A 88 -9.49 -14.67 9.23
C ASN A 88 -8.52 -13.46 9.15
N ASP A 89 -8.78 -12.40 9.90
CA ASP A 89 -7.91 -11.22 9.90
C ASP A 89 -6.87 -11.33 11.02
N ASN A 90 -5.61 -11.42 10.66
CA ASN A 90 -4.48 -11.53 11.60
C ASN A 90 -3.99 -10.18 12.14
N PHE A 91 -4.83 -9.14 12.13
CA PHE A 91 -4.46 -7.85 12.67
C PHE A 91 -4.59 -7.82 14.20
N PRO A 92 -3.54 -7.42 14.93
CA PRO A 92 -3.57 -7.32 16.40
C PRO A 92 -4.31 -6.05 16.84
N CYS A 93 -5.62 -5.98 16.62
CA CYS A 93 -6.38 -4.79 17.00
C CYS A 93 -7.80 -5.12 17.43
N ASP A 94 -8.12 -4.75 18.67
CA ASP A 94 -9.47 -4.87 19.26
C ASP A 94 -10.26 -3.56 19.20
N LYS A 95 -9.66 -2.47 18.70
CA LYS A 95 -10.35 -1.17 18.58
C LYS A 95 -10.97 -1.02 17.20
N ALA A 96 -12.15 -0.37 17.15
CA ALA A 96 -12.75 0.05 15.89
C ALA A 96 -11.72 0.89 15.10
N LYS A 97 -11.33 0.40 13.94
CA LYS A 97 -10.43 1.09 13.03
C LYS A 97 -11.16 1.41 11.75
N LYS A 98 -10.66 2.42 11.06
CA LYS A 98 -11.13 2.76 9.73
C LYS A 98 -10.15 2.26 8.69
N LYS A 99 -10.66 1.83 7.54
CA LYS A 99 -9.88 1.52 6.36
C LYS A 99 -10.16 2.53 5.26
N LEU A 100 -9.16 2.76 4.46
CA LEU A 100 -9.23 3.52 3.22
C LEU A 100 -9.37 2.54 2.06
N LYS A 101 -10.40 2.73 1.24
CA LYS A 101 -10.63 1.94 0.04
C LYS A 101 -9.76 2.45 -1.11
N GLY A 102 -9.23 1.53 -1.90
CA GLY A 102 -8.40 1.82 -3.05
C GLY A 102 -9.11 2.60 -4.14
N MET A 103 -8.32 3.36 -4.89
CA MET A 103 -8.76 4.06 -6.09
C MET A 103 -8.55 3.20 -7.35
N GLU A 104 -9.27 3.52 -8.41
CA GLU A 104 -9.09 2.87 -9.70
C GLU A 104 -7.72 3.22 -10.33
N PRO A 105 -7.09 2.29 -11.09
CA PRO A 105 -5.76 2.49 -11.64
C PRO A 105 -5.59 3.79 -12.42
N HIS A 106 -6.57 4.14 -13.26
CA HIS A 106 -6.52 5.36 -14.07
C HIS A 106 -6.62 6.65 -13.24
N GLU A 107 -7.25 6.59 -12.07
CA GLU A 107 -7.34 7.70 -11.13
C GLU A 107 -6.04 7.87 -10.37
N ILE A 108 -5.43 6.75 -9.95
CA ILE A 108 -4.11 6.74 -9.31
C ILE A 108 -3.07 7.39 -10.23
N GLY A 109 -3.07 7.06 -11.53
CA GLY A 109 -2.16 7.66 -12.50
C GLY A 109 -2.27 9.19 -12.57
N ARG A 110 -3.47 9.75 -12.41
CA ARG A 110 -3.69 11.21 -12.40
C ARG A 110 -3.06 11.92 -11.21
N LEU A 111 -2.87 11.22 -10.08
CA LEU A 111 -2.22 11.80 -8.88
C LEU A 111 -0.79 12.25 -9.15
N LEU A 112 -0.13 11.69 -10.17
CA LEU A 112 1.20 12.10 -10.60
C LEU A 112 1.30 13.57 -11.00
N ASN A 113 0.19 14.22 -11.34
CA ASN A 113 0.16 15.64 -11.66
C ASN A 113 0.26 16.55 -10.41
N TYR A 114 0.07 15.98 -9.22
CA TYR A 114 -0.06 16.73 -7.97
C TYR A 114 1.11 16.53 -6.99
N CYS A 115 2.08 15.67 -7.31
CA CYS A 115 3.19 15.32 -6.41
C CYS A 115 4.54 15.18 -7.11
N ASP A 116 5.60 15.12 -6.33
CA ASP A 116 6.95 14.81 -6.82
C ASP A 116 7.22 13.29 -6.73
N VAL A 117 6.55 12.60 -5.80
CA VAL A 117 6.62 11.14 -5.61
C VAL A 117 5.22 10.60 -5.25
N LEU A 118 4.81 9.55 -5.93
CA LEU A 118 3.59 8.82 -5.68
C LEU A 118 3.93 7.41 -5.17
N LEU A 119 3.48 7.08 -3.96
CA LEU A 119 3.64 5.76 -3.34
C LEU A 119 2.30 5.04 -3.34
N ILE A 120 2.28 3.79 -3.84
CA ILE A 120 1.06 3.03 -4.07
C ILE A 120 1.17 1.67 -3.40
N GLU A 121 0.30 1.36 -2.42
CA GLU A 121 0.13 -0.03 -1.99
C GLU A 121 -0.76 -0.76 -3.01
N ALA A 122 -0.17 -1.69 -3.78
CA ALA A 122 -0.77 -2.23 -4.98
C ALA A 122 -1.42 -3.62 -4.79
N ASP A 123 -1.38 -4.17 -3.58
CA ASP A 123 -2.05 -5.43 -3.23
C ASP A 123 -2.32 -5.61 -1.74
N GLY A 124 -3.22 -6.55 -1.39
CA GLY A 124 -3.56 -6.91 -0.02
C GLY A 124 -2.91 -8.25 0.41
N SER A 125 -2.65 -8.42 1.70
CA SER A 125 -2.10 -9.67 2.28
C SER A 125 -2.83 -10.17 3.53
N LYS A 126 -3.94 -9.52 3.91
CA LYS A 126 -4.71 -9.82 5.15
C LYS A 126 -3.87 -9.87 6.43
N GLY A 127 -2.77 -9.11 6.47
CA GLY A 127 -1.87 -9.08 7.63
C GLY A 127 -0.90 -10.25 7.73
N LEU A 128 -0.90 -11.16 6.76
CA LEU A 128 0.06 -12.27 6.71
C LEU A 128 1.42 -11.80 6.19
N PRO A 129 2.53 -12.43 6.65
CA PRO A 129 3.88 -12.00 6.30
C PRO A 129 4.32 -12.38 4.89
N VAL A 130 3.71 -13.39 4.27
CA VAL A 130 3.95 -13.79 2.87
C VAL A 130 2.64 -14.02 2.14
N LYS A 131 2.67 -14.02 0.82
CA LYS A 131 1.49 -14.27 -0.03
C LYS A 131 1.85 -14.87 -1.37
N VAL A 132 0.88 -15.55 -1.99
CA VAL A 132 0.86 -15.83 -3.42
C VAL A 132 -0.11 -14.84 -4.08
N PRO A 133 0.31 -14.07 -5.09
CA PRO A 133 -0.59 -13.17 -5.79
C PRO A 133 -1.65 -13.95 -6.58
N ALA A 134 -2.87 -13.40 -6.67
CA ALA A 134 -3.87 -13.89 -7.62
C ALA A 134 -3.57 -13.36 -9.03
N GLU A 135 -4.25 -13.89 -10.05
CA GLU A 135 -4.05 -13.51 -11.45
C GLU A 135 -4.25 -12.00 -11.71
N HIS A 136 -5.15 -11.37 -10.93
CA HIS A 136 -5.45 -9.94 -11.02
C HIS A 136 -4.62 -9.07 -10.07
N GLU A 137 -3.65 -9.64 -9.39
CA GLU A 137 -2.76 -8.94 -8.44
C GLU A 137 -1.30 -9.16 -8.81
N PRO A 138 -0.43 -8.20 -8.52
CA PRO A 138 -0.72 -6.86 -8.00
C PRO A 138 -1.29 -5.92 -9.07
N VAL A 139 -2.06 -4.89 -8.64
CA VAL A 139 -2.56 -3.84 -9.53
C VAL A 139 -1.51 -2.75 -9.67
N ILE A 140 -0.61 -2.92 -10.63
CA ILE A 140 0.47 -1.97 -10.94
C ILE A 140 -0.01 -1.06 -12.07
N ILE A 141 0.00 0.25 -11.83
CA ILE A 141 -0.37 1.24 -12.86
C ILE A 141 0.74 1.38 -13.92
N PRO A 142 0.41 1.72 -15.17
CA PRO A 142 1.41 1.86 -16.25
C PRO A 142 2.51 2.88 -15.95
N GLU A 143 2.22 3.90 -15.16
CA GLU A 143 3.14 4.97 -14.79
C GLU A 143 4.11 4.57 -13.67
N THR A 144 4.01 3.36 -13.12
CA THR A 144 4.94 2.85 -12.10
C THR A 144 6.34 2.70 -12.69
N GLN A 145 7.30 3.37 -12.07
CA GLN A 145 8.71 3.30 -12.48
C GLN A 145 9.52 2.33 -11.61
N VAL A 146 9.09 2.10 -10.37
CA VAL A 146 9.74 1.21 -9.42
C VAL A 146 8.70 0.34 -8.74
N VAL A 147 8.97 -0.96 -8.68
CA VAL A 147 8.19 -1.91 -7.90
C VAL A 147 9.04 -2.42 -6.75
N ILE A 148 8.51 -2.34 -5.53
CA ILE A 148 9.15 -2.83 -4.30
C ILE A 148 8.36 -4.05 -3.82
N GLY A 149 8.98 -5.23 -3.87
CA GLY A 149 8.45 -6.45 -3.27
C GLY A 149 8.75 -6.52 -1.78
N CYS A 150 7.74 -6.79 -0.97
CA CYS A 150 7.87 -6.98 0.47
C CYS A 150 7.55 -8.42 0.85
N ALA A 151 8.35 -8.98 1.76
CA ALA A 151 8.09 -10.24 2.44
C ALA A 151 8.46 -10.11 3.91
N GLY A 152 7.63 -10.67 4.79
CA GLY A 152 7.87 -10.60 6.23
C GLY A 152 8.80 -11.71 6.70
N LEU A 153 9.96 -11.35 7.22
CA LEU A 153 10.95 -12.31 7.76
C LEU A 153 10.40 -13.14 8.91
N THR A 154 9.33 -12.70 9.57
CA THR A 154 8.64 -13.46 10.63
C THR A 154 7.99 -14.75 10.12
N ALA A 155 7.93 -14.96 8.81
CA ALA A 155 7.46 -16.20 8.22
C ALA A 155 8.50 -17.33 8.29
N ILE A 156 9.78 -17.00 8.42
CA ILE A 156 10.87 -17.99 8.39
C ILE A 156 10.72 -18.97 9.57
N GLY A 157 10.72 -20.26 9.25
CA GLY A 157 10.55 -21.34 10.21
C GLY A 157 9.10 -21.72 10.52
N GLU A 158 8.13 -20.91 10.10
CA GLU A 158 6.71 -21.16 10.29
C GLU A 158 6.11 -22.02 9.17
N MET A 159 4.96 -22.62 9.42
CA MET A 159 4.25 -23.43 8.43
C MET A 159 3.64 -22.53 7.35
N ILE A 160 3.89 -22.85 6.09
CA ILE A 160 3.42 -22.08 4.92
C ILE A 160 1.91 -21.81 4.99
N GLN A 161 1.12 -22.79 5.41
CA GLN A 161 -0.34 -22.66 5.48
C GLN A 161 -0.82 -21.63 6.51
N GLU A 162 0.00 -21.37 7.54
CA GLU A 162 -0.35 -20.43 8.63
C GLU A 162 0.05 -19.00 8.32
N VAL A 163 1.14 -18.81 7.54
CA VAL A 163 1.77 -17.51 7.33
C VAL A 163 1.66 -16.98 5.90
N CYS A 164 1.18 -17.81 4.97
CA CYS A 164 1.07 -17.43 3.55
C CYS A 164 -0.38 -17.20 3.13
N PHE A 165 -0.70 -15.97 2.73
CA PHE A 165 -2.00 -15.67 2.14
C PHE A 165 -2.12 -16.35 0.77
N ARG A 166 -3.19 -17.12 0.54
CA ARG A 166 -3.43 -17.94 -0.65
C ARG A 166 -2.39 -19.05 -0.85
N SER A 167 -2.00 -19.70 0.24
CA SER A 167 -1.10 -20.85 0.20
C SER A 167 -1.65 -22.02 -0.65
N GLU A 168 -2.97 -22.06 -0.89
CA GLU A 168 -3.64 -23.01 -1.77
C GLU A 168 -3.17 -22.94 -3.23
N PHE A 169 -2.62 -21.80 -3.66
CA PHE A 169 -2.08 -21.61 -5.03
C PHE A 169 -0.64 -22.13 -5.19
N LEU A 170 -0.02 -22.61 -4.11
CA LEU A 170 1.32 -23.19 -4.14
C LEU A 170 1.28 -24.66 -4.58
N GLU A 171 0.79 -24.95 -5.80
CA GLU A 171 0.67 -26.31 -6.31
C GLU A 171 2.02 -27.04 -6.44
N ARG A 172 3.11 -26.29 -6.68
CA ARG A 172 4.46 -26.81 -6.92
C ARG A 172 5.36 -26.83 -5.69
N ILE A 173 4.93 -26.22 -4.59
CA ILE A 173 5.68 -26.17 -3.33
C ILE A 173 4.95 -27.02 -2.31
N ARG A 174 5.68 -27.83 -1.54
CA ARG A 174 5.10 -28.65 -0.48
C ARG A 174 4.25 -27.78 0.47
N LYS A 175 2.94 -27.96 0.43
CA LYS A 175 1.96 -27.22 1.27
C LYS A 175 2.15 -27.49 2.78
N ASP A 176 2.81 -28.59 3.13
CA ASP A 176 3.16 -29.03 4.49
C ASP A 176 4.57 -28.58 4.93
N GLY A 177 5.26 -27.82 4.11
CA GLY A 177 6.61 -27.32 4.37
C GLY A 177 6.64 -26.05 5.20
N LYS A 178 7.77 -25.83 5.85
CA LYS A 178 8.09 -24.56 6.51
C LYS A 178 8.65 -23.57 5.52
N VAL A 179 8.40 -22.29 5.78
CA VAL A 179 9.02 -21.20 5.02
C VAL A 179 10.51 -21.19 5.32
N THR A 180 11.32 -21.17 4.29
CA THR A 180 12.79 -21.04 4.38
C THR A 180 13.22 -19.73 3.74
N GLU A 181 14.44 -19.28 4.02
CA GLU A 181 15.03 -18.08 3.40
C GLU A 181 15.08 -18.17 1.86
N GLN A 182 15.14 -19.38 1.31
CA GLN A 182 15.16 -19.63 -0.14
C GLN A 182 13.79 -19.47 -0.81
N LEU A 183 12.71 -19.42 -0.01
CA LEU A 183 11.34 -19.24 -0.51
C LEU A 183 10.89 -17.77 -0.50
N LEU A 184 11.60 -16.91 0.19
CA LEU A 184 11.37 -15.46 0.24
C LEU A 184 12.17 -14.72 -0.82
#